data_630bb2d81f9e3e61087848066d68d347
#
_entry.id   630bb2d81f9e3e61087848066d68d347
#
_cell.length_a   1.000
_cell.length_b   1.000
_cell.length_c   1.000
_cell.angle_alpha   90.00
_cell.angle_beta   90.00
_cell.angle_gamma   90.00
#
_symmetry.space_group_name_H-M   'P 1'
#
loop_
_entity.id
_entity.type
_entity.pdbx_description
1 polymer ?
#
loop_
_entity_poly.entity_id
_entity_poly.type
_entity_poly.pdbx_seq_one_letter_code
_entity_poly.pdbx_strand_id
1 'polypeptide(L)'
;MRTNLPITEKEYDFSSDELLMSTTDNKGQITHCNTAFLRVSGFTMDELMGQPHNMVRHPHMPPEAFKDMWSTIGNGRNWSGLVKNRRKNGDFYWVRAHVTPIVVNGKPRGYMSVRTKPSREEVHAAQALYARIQAEREAGIKTFVLHAGQVRPTGWRDYVSRLQRASFTQRLAAMLLLTLVAAMLPGFMGWTAPWQQGLQLAVVAVLSAAMLFRFHRRLTAAVQEANDLARDIAGCNLANDLPPLSGRHPMALLMERLHQIHINLRAVVGDARHEIHGFGDLANSVAQGASQLSARTEQQACSLEETAAAMEQLSSTVRQSAETAEQVMKVSEQSASLARQGGEAVSKVGEVVQRIEHSSHKMGQIITTIEGIAFQTNILALNAAVEAARAGEQGRGFAVVASEVRALAQRSAEAAGEIRGLIGESKSQIALGAEQMLQASQTIGEVVTSVAHVNGLMGQIGGATREQSTGISQVNDAVTDLDRSTQDNARMVDESAKSAREMSENAAVLGRTLDVFRLSGASSPQQHAAAPVAPASMPGAVPGVGMPARLRVPAMH
;
A
#
# COMPACT_ATOMS: atom_id res chain seq x y z
N MET A 1 25.84 -38.95 3.53
CA MET A 1 25.51 -37.96 2.50
C MET A 1 24.14 -37.38 2.84
N ARG A 2 23.89 -36.06 2.63
CA ARG A 2 22.56 -35.48 2.87
C ARG A 2 21.59 -36.03 1.81
N THR A 3 20.50 -36.63 2.24
CA THR A 3 19.43 -37.12 1.36
C THR A 3 18.35 -36.03 1.29
N ASN A 4 18.25 -35.34 0.16
CA ASN A 4 17.27 -34.29 -0.03
C ASN A 4 15.93 -34.90 -0.51
N LEU A 5 14.89 -34.72 0.24
CA LEU A 5 13.52 -35.17 -0.06
C LEU A 5 12.59 -33.97 -0.13
N PRO A 6 11.41 -34.04 -0.78
CA PRO A 6 10.94 -35.17 -1.61
C PRO A 6 11.68 -35.28 -2.94
N ILE A 7 11.52 -36.42 -3.62
CA ILE A 7 11.94 -36.63 -5.02
C ILE A 7 10.77 -37.18 -5.82
N THR A 8 10.67 -36.78 -7.09
CA THR A 8 9.73 -37.30 -8.06
C THR A 8 10.46 -37.87 -9.27
N GLU A 9 9.77 -38.59 -10.14
CA GLU A 9 10.34 -39.06 -11.41
C GLU A 9 10.09 -38.06 -12.55
N LYS A 10 9.54 -36.88 -12.25
CA LYS A 10 9.21 -35.87 -13.25
C LYS A 10 10.44 -34.99 -13.54
N GLU A 11 10.83 -34.95 -14.81
CA GLU A 11 11.86 -34.03 -15.28
C GLU A 11 11.27 -32.65 -15.56
N TYR A 12 11.94 -31.63 -15.07
CA TYR A 12 11.67 -30.24 -15.43
C TYR A 12 12.59 -29.84 -16.58
N ASP A 13 12.01 -29.51 -17.71
CA ASP A 13 12.72 -29.03 -18.89
C ASP A 13 12.80 -27.50 -18.89
N PHE A 14 13.96 -26.94 -19.24
CA PHE A 14 14.20 -25.51 -19.33
C PHE A 14 14.83 -25.15 -20.67
N SER A 15 14.81 -23.86 -21.07
CA SER A 15 15.32 -23.42 -22.37
C SER A 15 16.82 -23.63 -22.48
N SER A 16 17.31 -23.99 -23.69
CA SER A 16 18.74 -24.09 -24.01
C SER A 16 19.50 -22.78 -23.88
N ASP A 17 18.80 -21.66 -24.02
CA ASP A 17 19.37 -20.31 -23.96
C ASP A 17 19.58 -19.83 -22.52
N GLU A 18 18.98 -20.53 -21.55
CA GLU A 18 19.08 -20.18 -20.14
C GLU A 18 20.40 -20.66 -19.52
N LEU A 19 21.12 -19.73 -18.93
CA LEU A 19 22.32 -20.01 -18.16
C LEU A 19 22.01 -19.91 -16.67
N LEU A 20 22.13 -21.03 -15.94
CA LEU A 20 21.90 -21.08 -14.51
C LEU A 20 23.20 -20.78 -13.78
N MET A 21 23.32 -19.60 -13.18
CA MET A 21 24.52 -19.16 -12.49
C MET A 21 24.35 -19.22 -10.98
N SER A 22 25.39 -19.70 -10.29
CA SER A 22 25.52 -19.52 -8.84
C SER A 22 26.98 -19.35 -8.46
N THR A 23 27.22 -18.59 -7.38
CA THR A 23 28.54 -18.52 -6.73
C THR A 23 28.42 -19.07 -5.32
N THR A 24 29.55 -19.58 -4.83
CA THR A 24 29.67 -20.06 -3.45
C THR A 24 30.96 -19.55 -2.82
N ASP A 25 31.00 -19.53 -1.51
CA ASP A 25 32.23 -19.35 -0.77
C ASP A 25 33.12 -20.60 -0.84
N ASN A 26 34.26 -20.59 -0.14
CA ASN A 26 35.19 -21.72 -0.09
C ASN A 26 34.63 -22.94 0.66
N LYS A 27 33.57 -22.78 1.45
CA LYS A 27 32.85 -23.86 2.16
C LYS A 27 31.69 -24.45 1.35
N GLY A 28 31.42 -23.85 0.18
CA GLY A 28 30.31 -24.27 -0.68
C GLY A 28 28.94 -23.70 -0.27
N GLN A 29 28.90 -22.62 0.53
CA GLN A 29 27.69 -21.87 0.84
C GLN A 29 27.39 -20.91 -0.31
N ILE A 30 26.13 -20.84 -0.74
CA ILE A 30 25.69 -19.99 -1.85
C ILE A 30 25.81 -18.52 -1.45
N THR A 31 26.53 -17.74 -2.25
CA THR A 31 26.72 -16.30 -2.06
C THR A 31 25.98 -15.46 -3.10
N HIS A 32 25.62 -16.04 -4.23
CA HIS A 32 24.81 -15.41 -5.26
C HIS A 32 24.19 -16.49 -6.16
N CYS A 33 23.03 -16.20 -6.73
CA CYS A 33 22.42 -16.98 -7.79
C CYS A 33 21.53 -16.05 -8.65
N ASN A 34 21.50 -16.36 -9.96
CA ASN A 34 20.69 -15.55 -10.88
C ASN A 34 19.23 -15.98 -10.91
N THR A 35 18.39 -15.13 -11.48
CA THR A 35 16.94 -15.34 -11.60
C THR A 35 16.58 -16.65 -12.32
N ALA A 36 17.35 -17.04 -13.35
CA ALA A 36 17.17 -18.31 -14.05
C ALA A 36 17.39 -19.52 -13.11
N PHE A 37 18.41 -19.46 -12.24
CA PHE A 37 18.66 -20.52 -11.27
C PHE A 37 17.53 -20.62 -10.23
N LEU A 38 16.99 -19.50 -9.75
CA LEU A 38 15.84 -19.47 -8.84
C LEU A 38 14.62 -20.15 -9.48
N ARG A 39 14.27 -19.73 -10.69
CA ARG A 39 13.12 -20.26 -11.43
C ARG A 39 13.25 -21.77 -11.69
N VAL A 40 14.40 -22.21 -12.19
CA VAL A 40 14.60 -23.62 -12.53
C VAL A 40 14.72 -24.49 -11.28
N SER A 41 15.34 -24.02 -10.22
CA SER A 41 15.46 -24.78 -8.96
C SER A 41 14.17 -24.77 -8.14
N GLY A 42 13.31 -23.72 -8.31
CA GLY A 42 12.05 -23.54 -7.59
C GLY A 42 12.21 -23.07 -6.15
N PHE A 43 13.41 -22.62 -5.77
CA PHE A 43 13.70 -22.00 -4.48
C PHE A 43 13.66 -20.48 -4.61
N THR A 44 13.39 -19.78 -3.50
CA THR A 44 13.52 -18.33 -3.42
C THR A 44 14.97 -17.93 -3.11
N MET A 45 15.31 -16.65 -3.31
CA MET A 45 16.65 -16.12 -2.99
C MET A 45 16.97 -16.33 -1.51
N ASP A 46 16.05 -15.99 -0.61
CA ASP A 46 16.24 -16.10 0.85
C ASP A 46 16.45 -17.56 1.32
N GLU A 47 15.84 -18.52 0.62
CA GLU A 47 16.00 -19.95 0.91
C GLU A 47 17.36 -20.50 0.47
N LEU A 48 17.99 -19.85 -0.51
CA LEU A 48 19.27 -20.31 -1.07
C LEU A 48 20.47 -19.61 -0.47
N MET A 49 20.37 -18.31 -0.17
CA MET A 49 21.50 -17.53 0.31
C MET A 49 22.05 -18.07 1.63
N GLY A 50 23.38 -18.21 1.69
CA GLY A 50 24.07 -18.77 2.86
C GLY A 50 23.88 -20.28 3.08
N GLN A 51 23.04 -20.95 2.27
CA GLN A 51 22.82 -22.40 2.40
C GLN A 51 23.87 -23.18 1.61
N PRO A 52 24.19 -24.40 2.06
CA PRO A 52 25.11 -25.27 1.32
C PRO A 52 24.52 -25.64 -0.05
N HIS A 53 25.32 -25.49 -1.09
CA HIS A 53 24.90 -25.77 -2.48
C HIS A 53 24.36 -27.20 -2.71
N ASN A 54 24.72 -28.15 -1.82
CA ASN A 54 24.24 -29.52 -1.90
C ASN A 54 22.72 -29.67 -1.67
N MET A 55 22.02 -28.61 -1.29
CA MET A 55 20.54 -28.64 -1.11
C MET A 55 19.79 -28.89 -2.44
N VAL A 56 20.34 -28.47 -3.56
CA VAL A 56 19.78 -28.72 -4.89
C VAL A 56 20.22 -30.05 -5.49
N ARG A 57 21.01 -30.83 -4.77
CA ARG A 57 21.55 -32.09 -5.26
C ARG A 57 20.49 -33.18 -5.26
N HIS A 58 20.38 -33.91 -6.37
CA HIS A 58 19.53 -35.09 -6.45
C HIS A 58 20.19 -36.30 -5.76
N PRO A 59 19.45 -37.08 -4.94
CA PRO A 59 20.01 -38.24 -4.21
C PRO A 59 20.62 -39.33 -5.08
N HIS A 60 20.12 -39.51 -6.32
CA HIS A 60 20.65 -40.52 -7.25
C HIS A 60 22.01 -40.18 -7.87
N MET A 61 22.55 -38.99 -7.59
CA MET A 61 23.89 -38.65 -8.07
C MET A 61 24.96 -39.41 -7.29
N PRO A 62 25.91 -40.07 -8.00
CA PRO A 62 26.95 -40.85 -7.33
C PRO A 62 27.89 -39.92 -6.55
N PRO A 63 28.28 -40.33 -5.32
CA PRO A 63 29.25 -39.58 -4.50
C PRO A 63 30.61 -39.34 -5.20
N GLU A 64 31.01 -40.25 -6.05
CA GLU A 64 32.27 -40.23 -6.81
C GLU A 64 32.34 -39.02 -7.72
N ALA A 65 31.23 -38.62 -8.36
CA ALA A 65 31.19 -37.46 -9.22
C ALA A 65 31.49 -36.16 -8.44
N PHE A 66 30.92 -36.02 -7.24
CA PHE A 66 31.19 -34.86 -6.38
C PHE A 66 32.57 -34.90 -5.74
N LYS A 67 33.10 -36.09 -5.43
CA LYS A 67 34.47 -36.24 -4.94
C LYS A 67 35.46 -35.78 -6.02
N ASP A 68 35.24 -36.16 -7.28
CA ASP A 68 36.05 -35.71 -8.42
C ASP A 68 35.94 -34.20 -8.59
N MET A 69 34.74 -33.65 -8.56
CA MET A 69 34.49 -32.20 -8.64
C MET A 69 35.29 -31.44 -7.57
N TRP A 70 35.07 -31.78 -6.30
CA TRP A 70 35.72 -31.08 -5.19
C TRP A 70 37.26 -31.22 -5.21
N SER A 71 37.77 -32.39 -5.58
CA SER A 71 39.22 -32.58 -5.72
C SER A 71 39.81 -31.75 -6.87
N THR A 72 39.06 -31.57 -7.95
CA THR A 72 39.48 -30.79 -9.11
C THR A 72 39.48 -29.29 -8.82
N ILE A 73 38.34 -28.74 -8.32
CA ILE A 73 38.24 -27.30 -8.08
C ILE A 73 39.01 -26.83 -6.86
N GLY A 74 39.19 -27.69 -5.84
CA GLY A 74 40.03 -27.41 -4.68
C GLY A 74 41.51 -27.26 -5.04
N ASN A 75 41.97 -27.90 -6.12
CA ASN A 75 43.30 -27.74 -6.68
C ASN A 75 43.42 -26.60 -7.73
N GLY A 76 42.43 -25.66 -7.75
CA GLY A 76 42.46 -24.51 -8.64
C GLY A 76 42.20 -24.84 -10.12
N ARG A 77 41.60 -25.99 -10.42
CA ARG A 77 41.30 -26.42 -11.80
C ARG A 77 39.81 -26.33 -12.05
N ASN A 78 39.42 -26.04 -13.29
CA ASN A 78 38.01 -26.07 -13.69
C ASN A 78 37.52 -27.52 -13.73
N TRP A 79 36.25 -27.70 -13.42
CA TRP A 79 35.56 -28.97 -13.54
C TRP A 79 34.33 -28.80 -14.43
N SER A 80 34.09 -29.76 -15.31
CA SER A 80 32.84 -29.81 -16.11
C SER A 80 32.28 -31.21 -16.08
N GLY A 81 30.98 -31.33 -15.86
CA GLY A 81 30.32 -32.62 -15.82
C GLY A 81 28.81 -32.48 -15.79
N LEU A 82 28.12 -33.60 -16.12
CA LEU A 82 26.69 -33.66 -16.04
C LEU A 82 26.21 -33.87 -14.61
N VAL A 83 25.21 -33.11 -14.20
CA VAL A 83 24.66 -33.17 -12.84
C VAL A 83 23.16 -33.26 -12.91
N LYS A 84 22.58 -34.22 -12.19
CA LYS A 84 21.14 -34.30 -11.92
C LYS A 84 20.86 -33.50 -10.65
N ASN A 85 20.09 -32.42 -10.76
CA ASN A 85 19.67 -31.59 -9.65
C ASN A 85 18.21 -31.87 -9.28
N ARG A 86 17.83 -31.50 -8.06
CA ARG A 86 16.49 -31.60 -7.50
C ARG A 86 15.89 -30.19 -7.35
N ARG A 87 14.65 -30.03 -7.79
CA ARG A 87 13.83 -28.86 -7.50
C ARG A 87 13.24 -28.91 -6.09
N LYS A 88 12.77 -27.77 -5.59
CA LYS A 88 12.13 -27.67 -4.27
C LYS A 88 10.93 -28.63 -4.12
N ASN A 89 10.11 -28.77 -5.17
CA ASN A 89 8.95 -29.65 -5.20
C ASN A 89 9.28 -31.16 -5.37
N GLY A 90 10.57 -31.49 -5.56
CA GLY A 90 11.04 -32.87 -5.76
C GLY A 90 11.31 -33.26 -7.20
N ASP A 91 10.82 -32.51 -8.21
CA ASP A 91 11.16 -32.75 -9.61
C ASP A 91 12.68 -32.64 -9.83
N PHE A 92 13.16 -33.17 -10.94
CA PHE A 92 14.58 -33.09 -11.25
C PHE A 92 14.84 -32.39 -12.59
N TYR A 93 16.07 -31.90 -12.74
CA TYR A 93 16.56 -31.33 -14.00
C TYR A 93 18.04 -31.68 -14.21
N TRP A 94 18.39 -31.86 -15.47
CA TRP A 94 19.77 -32.17 -15.87
C TRP A 94 20.48 -30.90 -16.32
N VAL A 95 21.72 -30.74 -15.87
CA VAL A 95 22.58 -29.64 -16.26
C VAL A 95 23.99 -30.14 -16.60
N ARG A 96 24.64 -29.48 -17.56
CA ARG A 96 26.08 -29.52 -17.70
C ARG A 96 26.65 -28.39 -16.84
N ALA A 97 27.23 -28.74 -15.72
CA ALA A 97 27.82 -27.79 -14.79
C ALA A 97 29.28 -27.51 -15.16
N HIS A 98 29.61 -26.23 -15.29
CA HIS A 98 30.96 -25.71 -15.46
C HIS A 98 31.33 -24.98 -14.18
N VAL A 99 32.22 -25.57 -13.39
CA VAL A 99 32.61 -25.02 -12.08
C VAL A 99 34.02 -24.49 -12.15
N THR A 100 34.15 -23.19 -11.87
CA THR A 100 35.44 -22.47 -11.90
C THR A 100 35.80 -21.97 -10.51
N PRO A 101 36.99 -22.25 -9.98
CA PRO A 101 37.45 -21.66 -8.73
C PRO A 101 37.76 -20.18 -8.91
N ILE A 102 37.26 -19.35 -7.99
CA ILE A 102 37.59 -17.92 -7.87
C ILE A 102 38.86 -17.84 -7.04
N VAL A 103 40.01 -17.65 -7.71
CA VAL A 103 41.32 -17.66 -7.08
C VAL A 103 41.80 -16.25 -6.79
N VAL A 104 42.11 -15.98 -5.52
CA VAL A 104 42.72 -14.72 -5.06
C VAL A 104 44.02 -15.06 -4.34
N ASN A 105 45.12 -14.46 -4.77
CA ASN A 105 46.46 -14.72 -4.22
C ASN A 105 46.85 -16.24 -4.21
N GLY A 106 46.49 -16.94 -5.29
CA GLY A 106 46.83 -18.36 -5.47
C GLY A 106 45.96 -19.35 -4.67
N LYS A 107 44.96 -18.86 -3.90
CA LYS A 107 44.08 -19.70 -3.10
C LYS A 107 42.62 -19.53 -3.55
N PRO A 108 41.82 -20.61 -3.66
CA PRO A 108 40.40 -20.51 -3.93
C PRO A 108 39.65 -19.76 -2.78
N ARG A 109 38.96 -18.68 -3.11
CA ARG A 109 38.12 -17.93 -2.19
C ARG A 109 36.63 -18.30 -2.32
N GLY A 110 36.28 -18.89 -3.45
CA GLY A 110 34.93 -19.32 -3.76
C GLY A 110 34.91 -20.07 -5.10
N TYR A 111 33.71 -20.40 -5.52
CA TYR A 111 33.48 -21.13 -6.76
C TYR A 111 32.34 -20.53 -7.52
N MET A 112 32.51 -20.31 -8.83
CA MET A 112 31.46 -19.92 -9.74
C MET A 112 31.02 -21.15 -10.53
N SER A 113 29.72 -21.40 -10.61
CA SER A 113 29.16 -22.49 -11.38
C SER A 113 28.13 -21.95 -12.37
N VAL A 114 28.47 -22.07 -13.65
CA VAL A 114 27.54 -21.79 -14.75
C VAL A 114 27.07 -23.13 -15.32
N ARG A 115 25.76 -23.24 -15.55
CA ARG A 115 25.12 -24.48 -15.99
C ARG A 115 24.36 -24.23 -17.26
N THR A 116 24.57 -25.11 -18.23
CA THR A 116 23.86 -25.14 -19.51
C THR A 116 22.96 -26.36 -19.59
N LYS A 117 21.95 -26.31 -20.45
CA LYS A 117 21.13 -27.48 -20.76
C LYS A 117 21.94 -28.50 -21.58
N PRO A 118 22.06 -29.76 -21.14
CA PRO A 118 22.74 -30.80 -21.91
C PRO A 118 21.83 -31.34 -23.02
N SER A 119 22.44 -31.95 -24.06
CA SER A 119 21.69 -32.71 -25.06
C SER A 119 21.11 -34.00 -24.47
N ARG A 120 20.11 -34.57 -25.09
CA ARG A 120 19.49 -35.84 -24.65
C ARG A 120 20.47 -37.00 -24.74
N GLU A 121 21.32 -37.02 -25.76
CA GLU A 121 22.40 -38.03 -25.90
C GLU A 121 23.38 -37.98 -24.73
N GLU A 122 23.77 -36.78 -24.31
CA GLU A 122 24.65 -36.58 -23.17
C GLU A 122 23.99 -37.04 -21.86
N VAL A 123 22.70 -36.76 -21.67
CA VAL A 123 21.97 -37.23 -20.50
C VAL A 123 21.91 -38.76 -20.46
N HIS A 124 21.60 -39.42 -21.57
CA HIS A 124 21.57 -40.88 -21.64
C HIS A 124 22.96 -41.50 -21.35
N ALA A 125 24.03 -40.92 -21.91
CA ALA A 125 25.38 -41.35 -21.65
C ALA A 125 25.78 -41.20 -20.16
N ALA A 126 25.33 -40.08 -19.51
CA ALA A 126 25.58 -39.84 -18.10
C ALA A 126 24.80 -40.81 -17.22
N GLN A 127 23.54 -41.09 -17.55
CA GLN A 127 22.73 -42.07 -16.82
C GLN A 127 23.37 -43.46 -16.85
N ALA A 128 23.79 -43.93 -18.01
CA ALA A 128 24.48 -45.20 -18.16
C ALA A 128 25.79 -45.25 -17.36
N LEU A 129 26.59 -44.15 -17.40
CA LEU A 129 27.82 -44.05 -16.62
C LEU A 129 27.54 -44.10 -15.12
N TYR A 130 26.52 -43.35 -14.63
CA TYR A 130 26.25 -43.28 -13.20
C TYR A 130 25.64 -44.60 -12.67
N ALA A 131 24.80 -45.27 -13.46
CA ALA A 131 24.32 -46.62 -13.16
C ALA A 131 25.51 -47.61 -13.05
N ARG A 132 26.49 -47.54 -13.96
CA ARG A 132 27.69 -48.36 -13.89
C ARG A 132 28.55 -48.06 -12.66
N ILE A 133 28.73 -46.78 -12.29
CA ILE A 133 29.45 -46.40 -11.06
C ILE A 133 28.78 -47.00 -9.84
N GLN A 134 27.45 -46.97 -9.80
CA GLN A 134 26.69 -47.54 -8.70
C GLN A 134 26.85 -49.05 -8.63
N ALA A 135 26.70 -49.76 -9.74
CA ALA A 135 26.88 -51.20 -9.81
C ALA A 135 28.32 -51.64 -9.42
N GLU A 136 29.36 -50.93 -9.88
CA GLU A 136 30.76 -51.22 -9.49
C GLU A 136 30.99 -50.97 -7.99
N ARG A 137 30.33 -49.95 -7.42
CA ARG A 137 30.38 -49.66 -5.98
C ARG A 137 29.72 -50.78 -5.14
N GLU A 138 28.57 -51.25 -5.57
CA GLU A 138 27.83 -52.35 -4.92
C GLU A 138 28.62 -53.66 -5.02
N ALA A 139 29.26 -53.92 -6.13
CA ALA A 139 30.13 -55.10 -6.36
C ALA A 139 31.52 -55.00 -5.68
N GLY A 140 31.89 -53.83 -5.13
CA GLY A 140 33.23 -53.62 -4.56
C GLY A 140 34.37 -53.57 -5.58
N ILE A 141 34.06 -53.48 -6.89
CA ILE A 141 35.02 -53.50 -8.01
C ILE A 141 35.24 -52.06 -8.51
N LYS A 142 36.47 -51.73 -8.89
CA LYS A 142 36.82 -50.43 -9.49
C LYS A 142 37.53 -50.64 -10.81
N THR A 143 36.80 -50.62 -11.92
CA THR A 143 37.40 -50.75 -13.26
C THR A 143 37.80 -49.39 -13.84
N PHE A 144 37.26 -48.30 -13.33
CA PHE A 144 37.61 -46.94 -13.72
C PHE A 144 37.46 -45.95 -12.56
N VAL A 145 37.99 -44.74 -12.70
CA VAL A 145 37.86 -43.62 -11.81
C VAL A 145 37.50 -42.36 -12.60
N LEU A 146 36.78 -41.42 -11.96
CA LEU A 146 36.55 -40.09 -12.51
C LEU A 146 37.74 -39.20 -12.19
N HIS A 147 38.17 -38.40 -13.17
CA HIS A 147 39.19 -37.38 -12.99
C HIS A 147 38.90 -36.16 -13.86
N ALA A 148 38.66 -35.03 -13.22
CA ALA A 148 38.24 -33.78 -13.85
C ALA A 148 37.06 -33.95 -14.81
N GLY A 149 36.02 -34.71 -14.40
CA GLY A 149 34.84 -35.00 -15.21
C GLY A 149 35.01 -36.08 -16.27
N GLN A 150 36.20 -36.63 -16.46
CA GLN A 150 36.52 -37.67 -17.46
C GLN A 150 36.68 -39.06 -16.85
N VAL A 151 36.22 -40.09 -17.59
CA VAL A 151 36.40 -41.49 -17.18
C VAL A 151 37.82 -41.96 -17.49
N ARG A 152 38.52 -42.47 -16.48
CA ARG A 152 39.86 -43.06 -16.59
C ARG A 152 39.84 -44.54 -16.20
N PRO A 153 40.25 -45.48 -17.09
CA PRO A 153 40.35 -46.87 -16.73
C PRO A 153 41.44 -47.08 -15.66
N THR A 154 41.29 -48.13 -14.85
CA THR A 154 42.30 -48.55 -13.84
C THR A 154 43.09 -49.77 -14.32
N GLY A 155 44.23 -50.09 -13.67
CA GLY A 155 45.09 -51.25 -13.98
C GLY A 155 45.89 -51.12 -15.25
N TRP A 156 46.19 -52.22 -15.95
CA TRP A 156 47.02 -52.26 -17.15
C TRP A 156 46.46 -51.41 -18.30
N ARG A 157 45.17 -51.26 -18.37
CA ARG A 157 44.48 -50.36 -19.34
C ARG A 157 44.83 -48.89 -19.10
N ASP A 158 45.11 -48.47 -17.86
CA ASP A 158 45.60 -47.12 -17.59
C ASP A 158 46.99 -46.89 -18.16
N TYR A 159 47.89 -47.92 -18.10
CA TYR A 159 49.22 -47.83 -18.69
C TYR A 159 49.17 -47.62 -20.20
N VAL A 160 48.33 -48.37 -20.91
CA VAL A 160 48.12 -48.18 -22.36
C VAL A 160 47.50 -46.79 -22.63
N SER A 161 46.52 -46.37 -21.81
CA SER A 161 45.93 -45.04 -21.94
C SER A 161 46.90 -43.90 -21.60
N ARG A 162 47.93 -44.12 -20.76
CA ARG A 162 49.02 -43.15 -20.50
C ARG A 162 49.90 -42.94 -21.75
N LEU A 163 50.21 -43.98 -22.49
CA LEU A 163 50.90 -43.83 -23.77
C LEU A 163 50.12 -42.96 -24.76
N GLN A 164 48.80 -43.15 -24.81
CA GLN A 164 47.91 -42.33 -25.63
C GLN A 164 47.78 -40.90 -25.11
N ARG A 165 47.99 -40.67 -23.82
CA ARG A 165 47.95 -39.36 -23.13
C ARG A 165 49.32 -38.68 -23.04
N ALA A 166 50.40 -39.29 -23.64
CA ALA A 166 51.74 -38.70 -23.65
C ALA A 166 51.68 -37.22 -24.07
N SER A 167 52.41 -36.39 -23.36
CA SER A 167 52.48 -34.96 -23.65
C SER A 167 52.98 -34.70 -25.07
N PHE A 168 52.62 -33.55 -25.61
CA PHE A 168 53.05 -33.14 -26.93
C PHE A 168 54.61 -33.20 -27.03
N THR A 169 55.31 -32.72 -26.00
CA THR A 169 56.74 -32.76 -25.90
C THR A 169 57.28 -34.19 -25.92
N GLN A 170 56.67 -35.14 -25.21
CA GLN A 170 57.01 -36.55 -25.21
C GLN A 170 56.78 -37.20 -26.58
N ARG A 171 55.69 -36.87 -27.27
CA ARG A 171 55.44 -37.39 -28.64
C ARG A 171 56.38 -36.79 -29.65
N LEU A 172 56.73 -35.49 -29.51
CA LEU A 172 57.74 -34.85 -30.36
C LEU A 172 59.09 -35.44 -30.12
N ALA A 173 59.50 -35.62 -28.85
CA ALA A 173 60.74 -36.27 -28.50
C ALA A 173 60.86 -37.73 -29.03
N ALA A 174 59.73 -38.50 -28.94
CA ALA A 174 59.68 -39.85 -29.48
C ALA A 174 59.76 -39.86 -31.01
N MET A 175 59.15 -38.90 -31.71
CA MET A 175 59.29 -38.78 -33.18
C MET A 175 60.69 -38.33 -33.59
N LEU A 176 61.27 -37.36 -32.87
CA LEU A 176 62.70 -36.96 -33.10
C LEU A 176 63.68 -38.10 -32.84
N LEU A 177 63.43 -38.87 -31.77
CA LEU A 177 64.25 -40.06 -31.49
C LEU A 177 64.09 -41.10 -32.61
N LEU A 178 62.87 -41.32 -33.11
CA LEU A 178 62.61 -42.24 -34.22
C LEU A 178 63.38 -41.81 -35.51
N THR A 179 63.31 -40.51 -35.84
CA THR A 179 64.02 -39.96 -37.00
C THR A 179 65.53 -40.05 -36.82
N LEU A 180 66.06 -39.82 -35.59
CA LEU A 180 67.44 -39.96 -35.28
C LEU A 180 67.94 -41.43 -35.40
N VAL A 181 67.16 -42.36 -34.87
CA VAL A 181 67.45 -43.81 -35.00
C VAL A 181 67.41 -44.23 -36.47
N ALA A 182 66.40 -43.78 -37.25
CA ALA A 182 66.35 -44.06 -38.69
C ALA A 182 67.55 -43.49 -39.48
N ALA A 183 68.12 -42.37 -39.01
CA ALA A 183 69.27 -41.74 -39.59
C ALA A 183 70.62 -42.45 -39.20
N MET A 184 70.75 -43.01 -37.99
CA MET A 184 71.97 -43.59 -37.49
C MET A 184 72.08 -45.13 -37.68
N LEU A 185 70.93 -45.84 -37.57
CA LEU A 185 70.90 -47.31 -37.58
C LEU A 185 71.53 -47.94 -38.83
N PRO A 186 71.30 -47.45 -40.07
CA PRO A 186 71.89 -48.01 -41.27
C PRO A 186 73.41 -47.90 -41.30
N GLY A 187 73.99 -46.81 -40.72
CA GLY A 187 75.44 -46.67 -40.56
C GLY A 187 76.06 -47.75 -39.67
N PHE A 188 75.39 -48.13 -38.59
CA PHE A 188 75.79 -49.24 -37.72
C PHE A 188 75.57 -50.60 -38.37
N MET A 189 74.67 -50.73 -39.33
CA MET A 189 74.46 -51.99 -40.11
C MET A 189 75.38 -52.14 -41.30
N GLY A 190 76.32 -51.22 -41.51
CA GLY A 190 77.30 -51.30 -42.59
C GLY A 190 76.70 -50.99 -43.98
N TRP A 191 75.71 -50.22 -44.12
CA TRP A 191 75.10 -49.81 -45.39
C TRP A 191 76.07 -48.83 -46.12
N THR A 192 76.87 -49.34 -47.08
CA THR A 192 77.82 -48.54 -47.83
C THR A 192 77.44 -48.33 -49.29
N ALA A 193 76.50 -49.12 -49.81
CA ALA A 193 76.05 -48.99 -51.20
C ALA A 193 75.25 -47.71 -51.47
N PRO A 194 75.46 -47.02 -52.61
CA PRO A 194 74.81 -45.72 -52.89
C PRO A 194 73.30 -45.79 -52.87
N TRP A 195 72.73 -46.92 -53.33
CA TRP A 195 71.25 -47.11 -53.28
C TRP A 195 70.69 -47.26 -51.85
N GLN A 196 71.47 -47.87 -50.95
CA GLN A 196 71.18 -48.01 -49.54
C GLN A 196 71.14 -46.62 -48.83
N GLN A 197 72.16 -45.77 -49.13
CA GLN A 197 72.21 -44.39 -48.64
C GLN A 197 71.07 -43.54 -49.20
N GLY A 198 70.67 -43.75 -50.49
CA GLY A 198 69.55 -43.13 -51.11
C GLY A 198 68.24 -43.52 -50.42
N LEU A 199 68.04 -44.80 -50.10
CA LEU A 199 66.89 -45.32 -49.38
C LEU A 199 66.78 -44.72 -47.96
N GLN A 200 67.95 -44.64 -47.25
CA GLN A 200 68.02 -44.02 -45.92
C GLN A 200 67.55 -42.55 -45.94
N LEU A 201 68.11 -41.77 -46.88
CA LEU A 201 67.72 -40.37 -47.05
C LEU A 201 66.20 -40.23 -47.36
N ALA A 202 65.69 -41.09 -48.23
CA ALA A 202 64.25 -41.10 -48.53
C ALA A 202 63.38 -41.41 -47.31
N VAL A 203 63.72 -42.41 -46.49
CA VAL A 203 63.04 -42.77 -45.27
C VAL A 203 63.07 -41.62 -44.26
N VAL A 204 64.22 -41.00 -44.03
CA VAL A 204 64.36 -39.85 -43.13
C VAL A 204 63.55 -38.65 -43.64
N ALA A 205 63.58 -38.37 -44.95
CA ALA A 205 62.83 -37.30 -45.56
C ALA A 205 61.30 -37.53 -45.40
N VAL A 206 60.82 -38.76 -45.65
CA VAL A 206 59.40 -39.11 -45.48
C VAL A 206 58.99 -39.01 -44.01
N LEU A 207 59.75 -39.50 -43.06
CA LEU A 207 59.47 -39.38 -41.64
C LEU A 207 59.42 -37.91 -41.17
N SER A 208 60.39 -37.09 -41.62
CA SER A 208 60.46 -35.67 -41.33
C SER A 208 59.27 -34.91 -41.93
N ALA A 209 58.93 -35.19 -43.18
CA ALA A 209 57.73 -34.59 -43.84
C ALA A 209 56.42 -34.98 -43.15
N ALA A 210 56.28 -36.27 -42.80
CA ALA A 210 55.10 -36.75 -42.06
C ALA A 210 54.99 -36.11 -40.67
N MET A 211 56.17 -35.93 -40.01
CA MET A 211 56.19 -35.22 -38.71
C MET A 211 55.77 -33.76 -38.84
N LEU A 212 56.31 -33.02 -39.82
CA LEU A 212 56.03 -31.63 -40.09
C LEU A 212 54.50 -31.44 -40.46
N PHE A 213 54.05 -32.32 -41.36
CA PHE A 213 52.59 -32.29 -41.76
C PHE A 213 51.66 -32.55 -40.58
N ARG A 214 52.00 -33.58 -39.76
CA ARG A 214 51.19 -33.89 -38.56
C ARG A 214 51.23 -32.76 -37.50
N PHE A 215 52.43 -32.15 -37.34
CA PHE A 215 52.63 -31.01 -36.44
C PHE A 215 51.82 -29.81 -36.94
N HIS A 216 52.00 -29.41 -38.20
CA HIS A 216 51.31 -28.28 -38.79
C HIS A 216 49.79 -28.45 -38.67
N ARG A 217 49.25 -29.59 -39.15
CA ARG A 217 47.81 -29.83 -39.14
C ARG A 217 47.18 -29.80 -37.73
N ARG A 218 47.88 -30.30 -36.71
CA ARG A 218 47.33 -30.37 -35.36
C ARG A 218 47.58 -29.13 -34.52
N LEU A 219 48.72 -28.50 -34.64
CA LEU A 219 49.05 -27.34 -33.82
C LEU A 219 48.47 -26.07 -34.42
N THR A 220 48.64 -25.84 -35.72
CA THR A 220 48.17 -24.62 -36.39
C THR A 220 46.67 -24.50 -36.31
N ALA A 221 45.93 -25.58 -36.59
CA ALA A 221 44.47 -25.56 -36.47
C ALA A 221 44.00 -25.25 -35.05
N ALA A 222 44.60 -25.86 -34.02
CA ALA A 222 44.23 -25.61 -32.64
C ALA A 222 44.62 -24.20 -32.14
N VAL A 223 45.74 -23.65 -32.63
CA VAL A 223 46.14 -22.26 -32.33
C VAL A 223 45.18 -21.27 -33.00
N GLN A 224 44.80 -21.52 -34.26
CA GLN A 224 43.85 -20.68 -34.98
C GLN A 224 42.50 -20.67 -34.28
N GLU A 225 41.94 -21.83 -33.91
CA GLU A 225 40.67 -21.95 -33.17
C GLU A 225 40.72 -21.20 -31.83
N ALA A 226 41.85 -21.33 -31.08
CA ALA A 226 42.05 -20.60 -29.84
C ALA A 226 42.12 -19.07 -30.05
N ASN A 227 42.84 -18.67 -31.13
CA ASN A 227 42.95 -17.25 -31.48
C ASN A 227 41.60 -16.66 -31.92
N ASP A 228 40.81 -17.40 -32.71
CA ASP A 228 39.48 -16.96 -33.16
C ASP A 228 38.52 -16.79 -31.97
N LEU A 229 38.51 -17.75 -31.05
CA LEU A 229 37.74 -17.66 -29.82
C LEU A 229 38.20 -16.50 -28.91
N ALA A 230 39.51 -16.32 -28.76
CA ALA A 230 40.06 -15.19 -28.00
C ALA A 230 39.70 -13.85 -28.64
N ARG A 231 39.72 -13.76 -29.98
CA ARG A 231 39.30 -12.58 -30.75
C ARG A 231 37.79 -12.31 -30.56
N ASP A 232 36.95 -13.33 -30.62
CA ASP A 232 35.50 -13.19 -30.38
C ASP A 232 35.22 -12.66 -28.97
N ILE A 233 35.87 -13.24 -27.94
CA ILE A 233 35.75 -12.76 -26.56
C ILE A 233 36.23 -11.31 -26.43
N ALA A 234 37.38 -10.98 -27.01
CA ALA A 234 37.94 -9.63 -26.98
C ALA A 234 37.07 -8.61 -27.74
N GLY A 235 36.38 -9.04 -28.81
CA GLY A 235 35.40 -8.25 -29.55
C GLY A 235 33.99 -8.26 -28.95
N CYS A 236 33.84 -8.75 -27.70
CA CYS A 236 32.56 -8.86 -27.01
C CYS A 236 31.51 -9.69 -27.78
N ASN A 237 31.93 -10.56 -28.69
CA ASN A 237 31.03 -11.46 -29.43
C ASN A 237 30.86 -12.76 -28.65
N LEU A 238 29.82 -12.84 -27.85
CA LEU A 238 29.47 -14.02 -27.04
C LEU A 238 28.29 -14.82 -27.66
N ALA A 239 27.95 -14.50 -28.90
CA ALA A 239 26.78 -15.13 -29.58
C ALA A 239 27.11 -16.52 -30.14
N ASN A 240 28.37 -16.77 -30.45
CA ASN A 240 28.80 -18.01 -31.13
C ASN A 240 28.68 -19.21 -30.18
N ASP A 241 28.09 -20.30 -30.68
CA ASP A 241 28.15 -21.58 -29.98
C ASP A 241 29.55 -22.13 -30.02
N LEU A 242 30.00 -22.59 -28.85
CA LEU A 242 31.34 -23.12 -28.72
C LEU A 242 31.39 -24.58 -29.16
N PRO A 243 32.37 -24.97 -30.01
CA PRO A 243 32.51 -26.35 -30.41
C PRO A 243 32.77 -27.23 -29.17
N PRO A 244 32.31 -28.50 -29.19
CA PRO A 244 32.57 -29.40 -28.08
C PRO A 244 34.07 -29.61 -27.91
N LEU A 245 34.56 -29.49 -26.67
CA LEU A 245 35.94 -29.70 -26.32
C LEU A 245 36.34 -31.15 -26.57
N SER A 246 36.69 -31.49 -27.81
CA SER A 246 37.16 -32.82 -28.19
C SER A 246 38.65 -32.75 -28.54
N GLY A 247 39.46 -33.27 -27.65
CA GLY A 247 40.86 -33.49 -28.02
C GLY A 247 41.83 -33.57 -26.85
N ARG A 248 42.75 -34.51 -26.97
CA ARG A 248 43.90 -34.69 -26.08
C ARG A 248 45.08 -33.84 -26.57
N HIS A 249 44.80 -32.61 -27.01
CA HIS A 249 45.81 -31.73 -27.61
C HIS A 249 46.50 -30.86 -26.53
N PRO A 250 47.75 -30.44 -26.67
CA PRO A 250 48.40 -29.52 -25.73
C PRO A 250 47.64 -28.21 -25.52
N MET A 251 46.99 -27.73 -26.58
CA MET A 251 46.13 -26.54 -26.56
C MET A 251 44.75 -26.78 -25.95
N ALA A 252 44.35 -28.03 -25.65
CA ALA A 252 43.03 -28.33 -25.08
C ALA A 252 42.80 -27.63 -23.75
N LEU A 253 43.84 -27.48 -22.92
CA LEU A 253 43.76 -26.76 -21.67
C LEU A 253 43.53 -25.25 -21.90
N LEU A 254 44.18 -24.65 -22.91
CA LEU A 254 43.94 -23.26 -23.27
C LEU A 254 42.52 -23.06 -23.80
N MET A 255 42.09 -23.92 -24.70
CA MET A 255 40.71 -23.92 -25.22
C MET A 255 39.66 -24.06 -24.10
N GLU A 256 39.87 -24.97 -23.16
CA GLU A 256 39.03 -25.15 -21.99
C GLU A 256 38.93 -23.86 -21.15
N ARG A 257 40.06 -23.15 -20.98
CA ARG A 257 40.10 -21.87 -20.26
C ARG A 257 39.36 -20.76 -21.00
N LEU A 258 39.57 -20.64 -22.31
CA LEU A 258 38.87 -19.66 -23.14
C LEU A 258 37.34 -19.94 -23.18
N HIS A 259 36.98 -21.21 -23.33
CA HIS A 259 35.59 -21.65 -23.28
C HIS A 259 34.94 -21.28 -21.94
N GLN A 260 35.63 -21.50 -20.83
CA GLN A 260 35.12 -21.11 -19.50
C GLN A 260 34.99 -19.60 -19.34
N ILE A 261 35.93 -18.81 -19.86
CA ILE A 261 35.85 -17.34 -19.87
C ILE A 261 34.60 -16.91 -20.64
N HIS A 262 34.38 -17.45 -21.84
CA HIS A 262 33.24 -17.14 -22.69
C HIS A 262 31.90 -17.44 -21.99
N ILE A 263 31.75 -18.65 -21.42
CA ILE A 263 30.51 -19.05 -20.72
C ILE A 263 30.27 -18.16 -19.49
N ASN A 264 31.31 -17.86 -18.72
CA ASN A 264 31.19 -17.02 -17.54
C ASN A 264 30.80 -15.58 -17.89
N LEU A 265 31.41 -14.98 -18.90
CA LEU A 265 31.06 -13.65 -19.40
C LEU A 265 29.64 -13.63 -19.92
N ARG A 266 29.27 -14.62 -20.75
CA ARG A 266 27.87 -14.73 -21.25
C ARG A 266 26.86 -14.80 -20.13
N ALA A 267 27.14 -15.57 -19.06
CA ALA A 267 26.27 -15.69 -17.91
C ALA A 267 26.14 -14.38 -17.14
N VAL A 268 27.27 -13.71 -16.85
CA VAL A 268 27.28 -12.44 -16.09
C VAL A 268 26.61 -11.32 -16.87
N VAL A 269 26.93 -11.18 -18.17
CA VAL A 269 26.31 -10.14 -19.01
C VAL A 269 24.82 -10.39 -19.21
N GLY A 270 24.41 -11.65 -19.39
CA GLY A 270 23.01 -12.03 -19.52
C GLY A 270 22.21 -11.72 -18.25
N ASP A 271 22.78 -12.03 -17.10
CA ASP A 271 22.18 -11.73 -15.79
C ASP A 271 22.07 -10.22 -15.57
N ALA A 272 23.15 -9.48 -15.81
CA ALA A 272 23.14 -8.02 -15.69
C ALA A 272 22.10 -7.35 -16.60
N ARG A 273 21.92 -7.83 -17.85
CA ARG A 273 20.85 -7.34 -18.75
C ARG A 273 19.47 -7.57 -18.17
N HIS A 274 19.22 -8.77 -17.64
CA HIS A 274 17.92 -9.10 -17.05
C HIS A 274 17.60 -8.18 -15.88
N GLU A 275 18.56 -7.98 -14.97
CA GLU A 275 18.39 -7.08 -13.82
C GLU A 275 18.16 -5.62 -14.25
N ILE A 276 18.87 -5.13 -15.28
CA ILE A 276 18.69 -3.77 -15.79
C ILE A 276 17.28 -3.57 -16.38
N HIS A 277 16.75 -4.55 -17.09
CA HIS A 277 15.34 -4.49 -17.55
C HIS A 277 14.38 -4.45 -16.37
N GLY A 278 14.62 -5.26 -15.33
CA GLY A 278 13.82 -5.22 -14.09
C GLY A 278 13.86 -3.84 -13.40
N PHE A 279 15.01 -3.17 -13.39
CA PHE A 279 15.13 -1.79 -12.88
C PHE A 279 14.32 -0.79 -13.71
N GLY A 280 14.30 -0.94 -15.04
CA GLY A 280 13.47 -0.12 -15.92
C GLY A 280 11.97 -0.27 -15.63
N ASP A 281 11.50 -1.49 -15.44
CA ASP A 281 10.10 -1.79 -15.10
C ASP A 281 9.73 -1.25 -13.72
N LEU A 282 10.65 -1.37 -12.74
CA LEU A 282 10.45 -0.81 -11.41
C LEU A 282 10.37 0.73 -11.45
N ALA A 283 11.26 1.38 -12.20
CA ALA A 283 11.25 2.82 -12.40
C ALA A 283 9.91 3.31 -13.00
N ASN A 284 9.40 2.61 -14.02
CA ASN A 284 8.10 2.92 -14.60
C ASN A 284 6.96 2.74 -13.59
N SER A 285 7.02 1.71 -12.76
CA SER A 285 6.01 1.48 -11.71
C SER A 285 6.03 2.60 -10.67
N VAL A 286 7.22 3.07 -10.26
CA VAL A 286 7.37 4.21 -9.34
C VAL A 286 6.83 5.49 -9.98
N ALA A 287 7.12 5.75 -11.27
CA ALA A 287 6.61 6.91 -11.99
C ALA A 287 5.07 6.92 -12.07
N GLN A 288 4.46 5.76 -12.34
CA GLN A 288 3.00 5.61 -12.34
C GLN A 288 2.41 5.83 -10.95
N GLY A 289 3.04 5.27 -9.91
CA GLY A 289 2.63 5.48 -8.52
C GLY A 289 2.70 6.95 -8.10
N ALA A 290 3.76 7.66 -8.50
CA ALA A 290 3.91 9.09 -8.28
C ALA A 290 2.80 9.90 -9.00
N SER A 291 2.47 9.57 -10.25
CA SER A 291 1.37 10.22 -10.99
C SER A 291 0.00 10.02 -10.32
N GLN A 292 -0.29 8.81 -9.84
CA GLN A 292 -1.54 8.53 -9.11
C GLN A 292 -1.58 9.29 -7.77
N LEU A 293 -0.45 9.36 -7.07
CA LEU A 293 -0.36 10.10 -5.81
C LEU A 293 -0.50 11.61 -6.05
N SER A 294 0.02 12.16 -7.18
CA SER A 294 -0.20 13.55 -7.60
C SER A 294 -1.68 13.86 -7.71
N ALA A 295 -2.41 13.07 -8.50
CA ALA A 295 -3.85 13.28 -8.70
C ALA A 295 -4.63 13.22 -7.37
N ARG A 296 -4.27 12.29 -6.47
CA ARG A 296 -4.88 12.21 -5.13
C ARG A 296 -4.53 13.41 -4.25
N THR A 297 -3.31 13.92 -4.33
CA THR A 297 -2.84 15.09 -3.58
C THR A 297 -3.57 16.35 -4.05
N GLU A 298 -3.77 16.53 -5.36
CA GLU A 298 -4.58 17.62 -5.91
C GLU A 298 -6.03 17.55 -5.45
N GLN A 299 -6.63 16.36 -5.51
CA GLN A 299 -8.00 16.16 -5.00
C GLN A 299 -8.10 16.45 -3.52
N GLN A 300 -7.10 16.06 -2.72
CA GLN A 300 -7.03 16.34 -1.28
C GLN A 300 -6.92 17.85 -1.03
N ALA A 301 -6.12 18.58 -1.81
CA ALA A 301 -6.01 20.05 -1.72
C ALA A 301 -7.36 20.72 -1.96
N CYS A 302 -8.10 20.34 -3.02
CA CYS A 302 -9.44 20.86 -3.27
C CYS A 302 -10.42 20.56 -2.11
N SER A 303 -10.37 19.35 -1.54
CA SER A 303 -11.22 18.98 -0.40
C SER A 303 -10.87 19.76 0.86
N LEU A 304 -9.58 20.10 1.05
CA LEU A 304 -9.13 20.95 2.16
C LEU A 304 -9.61 22.40 2.00
N GLU A 305 -9.56 22.95 0.78
CA GLU A 305 -10.12 24.29 0.49
C GLU A 305 -11.62 24.36 0.81
N GLU A 306 -12.40 23.36 0.37
CA GLU A 306 -13.83 23.26 0.68
C GLU A 306 -14.05 23.14 2.19
N THR A 307 -13.24 22.34 2.88
CA THR A 307 -13.34 22.16 4.34
C THR A 307 -13.00 23.45 5.07
N ALA A 308 -11.97 24.18 4.67
CA ALA A 308 -11.58 25.47 5.25
C ALA A 308 -12.70 26.50 5.07
N ALA A 309 -13.29 26.61 3.88
CA ALA A 309 -14.43 27.50 3.62
C ALA A 309 -15.65 27.14 4.48
N ALA A 310 -15.95 25.85 4.64
CA ALA A 310 -17.04 25.39 5.52
C ALA A 310 -16.77 25.72 6.99
N MET A 311 -15.52 25.60 7.45
CA MET A 311 -15.10 25.95 8.81
C MET A 311 -15.19 27.46 9.09
N GLU A 312 -14.83 28.31 8.13
CA GLU A 312 -15.03 29.77 8.24
C GLU A 312 -16.52 30.11 8.37
N GLN A 313 -17.38 29.49 7.57
CA GLN A 313 -18.84 29.68 7.65
C GLN A 313 -19.38 29.19 8.99
N LEU A 314 -18.95 28.03 9.48
CA LEU A 314 -19.33 27.51 10.79
C LEU A 314 -18.89 28.45 11.91
N SER A 315 -17.66 28.96 11.87
CA SER A 315 -17.14 29.92 12.85
C SER A 315 -17.99 31.19 12.89
N SER A 316 -18.36 31.73 11.74
CA SER A 316 -19.28 32.89 11.64
C SER A 316 -20.66 32.59 12.22
N THR A 317 -21.22 31.41 11.91
CA THR A 317 -22.53 30.99 12.40
C THR A 317 -22.53 30.81 13.93
N VAL A 318 -21.50 30.21 14.49
CA VAL A 318 -21.36 30.03 15.95
C VAL A 318 -21.24 31.38 16.65
N ARG A 319 -20.42 32.31 16.10
CA ARG A 319 -20.33 33.68 16.64
C ARG A 319 -21.69 34.40 16.61
N GLN A 320 -22.40 34.34 15.49
CA GLN A 320 -23.74 34.93 15.36
C GLN A 320 -24.74 34.32 16.37
N SER A 321 -24.64 33.00 16.60
CA SER A 321 -25.50 32.30 17.58
C SER A 321 -25.21 32.79 19.00
N ALA A 322 -23.92 33.02 19.36
CA ALA A 322 -23.54 33.58 20.65
C ALA A 322 -24.09 35.02 20.84
N GLU A 323 -23.93 35.87 19.82
CA GLU A 323 -24.45 37.26 19.84
C GLU A 323 -25.97 37.28 19.96
N THR A 324 -26.66 36.37 19.23
CA THR A 324 -28.12 36.24 19.30
C THR A 324 -28.58 35.79 20.69
N ALA A 325 -27.91 34.81 21.30
CA ALA A 325 -28.22 34.35 22.65
C ALA A 325 -28.05 35.46 23.68
N GLU A 326 -27.01 36.26 23.59
CA GLU A 326 -26.77 37.42 24.45
C GLU A 326 -27.88 38.47 24.27
N GLN A 327 -28.27 38.78 23.05
CA GLN A 327 -29.33 39.70 22.74
C GLN A 327 -30.70 39.22 23.30
N VAL A 328 -31.00 37.92 23.16
CA VAL A 328 -32.23 37.33 23.73
C VAL A 328 -32.23 37.41 25.26
N MET A 329 -31.09 37.15 25.93
CA MET A 329 -30.99 37.32 27.38
C MET A 329 -31.28 38.75 27.81
N LYS A 330 -30.75 39.76 27.12
CA LYS A 330 -31.02 41.18 27.40
C LYS A 330 -32.50 41.55 27.24
N VAL A 331 -33.13 41.10 26.16
CA VAL A 331 -34.59 41.32 25.89
C VAL A 331 -35.43 40.61 26.95
N SER A 332 -35.06 39.39 27.34
CA SER A 332 -35.73 38.61 28.38
C SER A 332 -35.65 39.31 29.74
N GLU A 333 -34.49 39.88 30.11
CA GLU A 333 -34.32 40.63 31.36
C GLU A 333 -35.19 41.86 31.37
N GLN A 334 -35.26 42.60 30.26
CA GLN A 334 -36.17 43.76 30.12
C GLN A 334 -37.65 43.33 30.23
N SER A 335 -38.04 42.21 29.61
CA SER A 335 -39.40 41.67 29.66
C SER A 335 -39.79 41.24 31.08
N ALA A 336 -38.85 40.60 31.82
CA ALA A 336 -39.09 40.24 33.22
C ALA A 336 -39.26 41.47 34.10
N SER A 337 -38.48 42.56 33.87
CA SER A 337 -38.63 43.81 34.57
C SER A 337 -40.01 44.46 34.31
N LEU A 338 -40.43 44.50 33.04
CA LEU A 338 -41.73 45.06 32.65
C LEU A 338 -42.90 44.25 33.22
N ALA A 339 -42.78 42.91 33.20
CA ALA A 339 -43.80 42.04 33.80
C ALA A 339 -43.94 42.27 35.32
N ARG A 340 -42.80 42.40 36.03
CA ARG A 340 -42.82 42.75 37.47
C ARG A 340 -43.46 44.07 37.73
N GLN A 341 -43.17 45.14 36.97
CA GLN A 341 -43.85 46.46 37.08
C GLN A 341 -45.33 46.32 36.80
N GLY A 342 -45.77 45.55 35.82
CA GLY A 342 -47.16 45.24 35.57
C GLY A 342 -47.83 44.55 36.74
N GLY A 343 -47.13 43.56 37.35
CA GLY A 343 -47.65 42.87 38.56
C GLY A 343 -47.84 43.82 39.75
N GLU A 344 -46.87 44.73 39.98
CA GLU A 344 -47.01 45.75 41.01
C GLU A 344 -48.19 46.69 40.74
N ALA A 345 -48.39 47.08 39.48
CA ALA A 345 -49.55 47.93 39.12
C ALA A 345 -50.89 47.20 39.35
N VAL A 346 -51.00 45.92 38.96
CA VAL A 346 -52.17 45.09 39.23
C VAL A 346 -52.44 44.94 40.73
N SER A 347 -51.37 44.70 41.52
CA SER A 347 -51.48 44.63 42.99
C SER A 347 -52.05 45.91 43.59
N LYS A 348 -51.57 47.08 43.14
CA LYS A 348 -52.04 48.39 43.60
C LYS A 348 -53.55 48.60 43.23
N VAL A 349 -53.93 48.18 42.04
CA VAL A 349 -55.38 48.22 41.65
C VAL A 349 -56.21 47.28 42.54
N GLY A 350 -55.66 46.07 42.85
CA GLY A 350 -56.32 45.16 43.80
C GLY A 350 -56.57 45.79 45.18
N GLU A 351 -55.57 46.52 45.71
CA GLU A 351 -55.74 47.27 46.99
C GLU A 351 -56.84 48.33 46.87
N VAL A 352 -56.97 49.03 45.74
CA VAL A 352 -58.06 50.01 45.50
C VAL A 352 -59.39 49.32 45.45
N VAL A 353 -59.54 48.20 44.74
CA VAL A 353 -60.72 47.39 44.66
C VAL A 353 -61.20 46.91 46.03
N GLN A 354 -60.27 46.41 46.88
CA GLN A 354 -60.57 46.04 48.28
C GLN A 354 -61.11 47.23 49.10
N ARG A 355 -60.49 48.42 48.93
CA ARG A 355 -60.99 49.62 49.61
C ARG A 355 -62.40 50.03 49.14
N ILE A 356 -62.72 49.89 47.84
CA ILE A 356 -64.01 50.13 47.27
C ILE A 356 -65.02 49.10 47.83
N GLU A 357 -64.67 47.84 47.93
CA GLU A 357 -65.48 46.77 48.54
C GLU A 357 -65.81 47.10 49.98
N HIS A 358 -64.86 47.51 50.78
CA HIS A 358 -65.04 47.91 52.16
C HIS A 358 -65.98 49.11 52.24
N SER A 359 -65.80 50.12 51.38
CA SER A 359 -66.71 51.30 51.32
C SER A 359 -68.14 50.95 50.94
N SER A 360 -68.30 50.05 49.93
CA SER A 360 -69.59 49.57 49.50
C SER A 360 -70.33 48.75 50.58
N HIS A 361 -69.56 47.98 51.38
CA HIS A 361 -70.12 47.28 52.54
C HIS A 361 -70.61 48.25 53.57
N LYS A 362 -69.83 49.32 53.88
CA LYS A 362 -70.19 50.36 54.83
C LYS A 362 -71.45 51.18 54.38
N MET A 363 -71.49 51.48 53.05
CA MET A 363 -72.72 52.12 52.47
C MET A 363 -73.92 51.23 52.63
N GLY A 364 -73.81 49.91 52.41
CA GLY A 364 -74.88 48.97 52.62
C GLY A 364 -75.47 48.97 54.06
N GLN A 365 -74.55 49.09 55.07
CA GLN A 365 -74.90 49.20 56.45
C GLN A 365 -75.67 50.53 56.74
N ILE A 366 -75.18 51.66 56.15
CA ILE A 366 -75.85 52.98 56.29
C ILE A 366 -77.25 52.93 55.69
N ILE A 367 -77.41 52.36 54.48
CA ILE A 367 -78.71 52.21 53.83
C ILE A 367 -79.67 51.34 54.67
N THR A 368 -79.20 50.25 55.29
CA THR A 368 -79.98 49.43 56.21
C THR A 368 -80.47 50.28 57.42
N THR A 369 -79.62 51.18 57.95
CA THR A 369 -79.99 52.08 59.03
C THR A 369 -80.99 53.09 58.58
N ILE A 370 -80.91 53.69 57.36
CA ILE A 370 -81.88 54.65 56.81
C ILE A 370 -83.24 53.97 56.61
N GLU A 371 -83.31 52.75 56.10
CA GLU A 371 -84.54 51.98 56.01
C GLU A 371 -85.14 51.75 57.40
N GLY A 372 -84.31 51.42 58.37
CA GLY A 372 -84.76 51.26 59.74
C GLY A 372 -85.40 52.59 60.29
N ILE A 373 -84.73 53.76 60.03
CA ILE A 373 -85.23 55.05 60.38
C ILE A 373 -86.54 55.37 59.64
N ALA A 374 -86.63 55.11 58.34
CA ALA A 374 -87.78 55.30 57.53
C ALA A 374 -88.96 54.44 58.04
N PHE A 375 -88.69 53.17 58.37
CA PHE A 375 -89.70 52.30 58.98
C PHE A 375 -90.19 52.83 60.36
N GLN A 376 -89.29 53.22 61.23
CA GLN A 376 -89.64 53.82 62.52
C GLN A 376 -90.41 55.09 62.34
N THR A 377 -90.02 55.97 61.39
CA THR A 377 -90.72 57.19 61.07
C THR A 377 -92.15 56.94 60.54
N ASN A 378 -92.32 55.91 59.67
CA ASN A 378 -93.62 55.45 59.17
C ASN A 378 -94.51 54.96 60.30
N ILE A 379 -93.96 54.21 61.30
CA ILE A 379 -94.70 53.75 62.48
C ILE A 379 -95.07 54.95 63.38
N LEU A 380 -94.10 55.88 63.59
CA LEU A 380 -94.37 57.09 64.37
C LEU A 380 -95.47 57.97 63.72
N ALA A 381 -95.41 58.14 62.43
CA ALA A 381 -96.39 58.85 61.63
C ALA A 381 -97.77 58.18 61.67
N LEU A 382 -97.77 56.81 61.60
CA LEU A 382 -99.01 56.04 61.76
C LEU A 382 -99.66 56.26 63.16
N ASN A 383 -98.80 56.14 64.20
CA ASN A 383 -99.25 56.39 65.56
C ASN A 383 -99.81 57.82 65.75
N ALA A 384 -99.15 58.84 65.17
CA ALA A 384 -99.56 60.23 65.19
C ALA A 384 -100.91 60.44 64.40
N ALA A 385 -101.04 59.76 63.23
CA ALA A 385 -102.31 59.81 62.46
C ALA A 385 -103.42 59.16 63.18
N VAL A 386 -103.21 58.04 63.91
CA VAL A 386 -104.27 57.42 64.78
C VAL A 386 -104.63 58.30 65.92
N GLU A 387 -103.70 58.95 66.60
CA GLU A 387 -103.92 59.83 67.72
C GLU A 387 -104.68 61.17 67.26
N ALA A 388 -104.28 61.66 66.07
CA ALA A 388 -104.89 62.78 65.42
C ALA A 388 -106.33 62.45 65.03
N ALA A 389 -106.70 61.26 64.56
CA ALA A 389 -108.02 60.77 64.30
C ALA A 389 -108.81 60.64 65.61
N ARG A 390 -108.24 60.29 66.71
CA ARG A 390 -108.76 60.14 68.02
C ARG A 390 -109.10 61.48 68.66
N ALA A 391 -108.41 62.60 68.30
CA ALA A 391 -108.66 63.96 68.76
C ALA A 391 -109.83 64.68 67.98
N GLY A 392 -110.45 64.01 66.97
CA GLY A 392 -111.55 64.53 66.23
C GLY A 392 -111.21 65.80 65.41
N GLU A 393 -112.09 66.81 65.40
CA GLU A 393 -112.00 68.08 64.67
C GLU A 393 -110.68 68.87 65.06
N GLN A 394 -110.26 68.78 66.30
CA GLN A 394 -108.98 69.40 66.77
C GLN A 394 -107.69 68.78 66.25
N GLY A 395 -107.82 67.55 65.78
CA GLY A 395 -106.57 66.79 65.27
C GLY A 395 -106.38 66.91 63.75
N ARG A 396 -107.31 67.58 62.97
CA ARG A 396 -107.27 67.62 61.50
C ARG A 396 -105.90 68.10 60.91
N GLY A 397 -105.39 69.20 61.49
CA GLY A 397 -103.98 69.69 61.04
C GLY A 397 -102.88 68.70 61.31
N PHE A 398 -102.95 68.04 62.48
CA PHE A 398 -101.97 67.00 62.83
C PHE A 398 -102.09 65.72 61.94
N ALA A 399 -103.39 65.37 61.57
CA ALA A 399 -103.60 64.22 60.67
C ALA A 399 -102.95 64.41 59.25
N VAL A 400 -103.08 65.67 58.72
CA VAL A 400 -102.49 66.00 57.41
C VAL A 400 -100.99 65.93 57.52
N VAL A 401 -100.27 66.47 58.55
CA VAL A 401 -98.89 66.40 58.75
C VAL A 401 -98.44 64.96 58.96
N ALA A 402 -99.16 64.18 59.77
CA ALA A 402 -98.84 62.76 59.98
C ALA A 402 -98.98 61.94 58.68
N SER A 403 -99.98 62.23 57.83
CA SER A 403 -100.06 61.58 56.49
C SER A 403 -98.89 61.96 55.56
N GLU A 404 -98.52 63.26 55.59
CA GLU A 404 -97.36 63.70 54.76
C GLU A 404 -96.01 63.12 55.25
N VAL A 405 -95.82 63.07 56.57
CA VAL A 405 -94.61 62.39 57.14
C VAL A 405 -94.57 60.91 56.82
N ARG A 406 -95.74 60.24 56.83
CA ARG A 406 -95.90 58.84 56.45
C ARG A 406 -95.56 58.60 54.97
N ALA A 407 -96.10 59.47 54.09
CA ALA A 407 -95.81 59.41 52.66
C ALA A 407 -94.31 59.65 52.39
N LEU A 408 -93.73 60.63 53.13
CA LEU A 408 -92.23 60.88 53.04
C LEU A 408 -91.41 59.70 53.54
N ALA A 409 -91.82 59.06 54.64
CA ALA A 409 -91.19 57.89 55.19
C ALA A 409 -91.24 56.68 54.18
N GLN A 410 -92.42 56.48 53.55
CA GLN A 410 -92.56 55.45 52.49
C GLN A 410 -91.70 55.73 51.29
N ARG A 411 -91.69 56.96 50.78
CA ARG A 411 -90.75 57.38 49.68
C ARG A 411 -89.28 57.22 50.07
N SER A 412 -88.92 57.52 51.31
CA SER A 412 -87.57 57.33 51.81
C SER A 412 -87.16 55.85 51.88
N ALA A 413 -88.11 54.96 52.27
CA ALA A 413 -87.90 53.51 52.29
C ALA A 413 -87.73 52.93 50.85
N GLU A 414 -88.56 53.39 49.89
CA GLU A 414 -88.44 53.01 48.49
C GLU A 414 -87.10 53.44 47.88
N ALA A 415 -86.76 54.72 48.09
CA ALA A 415 -85.42 55.22 47.62
C ALA A 415 -84.26 54.51 48.27
N ALA A 416 -84.33 54.16 49.55
CA ALA A 416 -83.34 53.36 50.23
C ALA A 416 -83.21 51.94 49.65
N GLY A 417 -84.39 51.33 49.28
CA GLY A 417 -84.45 50.05 48.63
C GLY A 417 -83.79 50.05 47.24
N GLU A 418 -84.05 51.11 46.44
CA GLU A 418 -83.37 51.29 45.14
C GLU A 418 -81.86 51.43 45.32
N ILE A 419 -81.41 52.25 46.24
CA ILE A 419 -79.98 52.44 46.54
C ILE A 419 -79.35 51.10 47.02
N ARG A 420 -80.10 50.31 47.81
CA ARG A 420 -79.62 48.96 48.23
C ARG A 420 -79.42 48.08 47.03
N GLY A 421 -80.29 48.07 46.03
CA GLY A 421 -80.17 47.34 44.78
C GLY A 421 -78.88 47.72 44.03
N LEU A 422 -78.64 49.01 43.84
CA LEU A 422 -77.46 49.56 43.20
C LEU A 422 -76.16 49.21 43.96
N ILE A 423 -76.16 49.19 45.30
CA ILE A 423 -75.01 48.74 46.12
C ILE A 423 -74.81 47.24 45.96
N GLY A 424 -75.92 46.45 45.87
CA GLY A 424 -75.85 45.01 45.61
C GLY A 424 -75.16 44.67 44.25
N GLU A 425 -75.61 45.36 43.20
CA GLU A 425 -74.98 45.26 41.87
C GLU A 425 -73.53 45.69 41.90
N SER A 426 -73.25 46.84 42.56
CA SER A 426 -71.84 47.29 42.68
C SER A 426 -70.97 46.31 43.43
N LYS A 427 -71.45 45.65 44.49
CA LYS A 427 -70.68 44.57 45.18
C LYS A 427 -70.42 43.40 44.28
N SER A 428 -71.39 42.98 43.46
CA SER A 428 -71.18 41.89 42.51
C SER A 428 -70.12 42.24 41.47
N GLN A 429 -70.13 43.46 40.92
CA GLN A 429 -69.12 43.95 39.97
C GLN A 429 -67.76 44.08 40.61
N ILE A 430 -67.63 44.51 41.85
CA ILE A 430 -66.38 44.61 42.60
C ILE A 430 -65.78 43.20 42.82
N ALA A 431 -66.62 42.22 43.22
CA ALA A 431 -66.20 40.84 43.43
C ALA A 431 -65.66 40.23 42.14
N LEU A 432 -66.31 40.40 41.00
CA LEU A 432 -65.83 40.00 39.67
C LEU A 432 -64.53 40.70 39.32
N GLY A 433 -64.44 42.01 39.59
CA GLY A 433 -63.17 42.75 39.35
C GLY A 433 -62.02 42.25 40.22
N ALA A 434 -62.29 41.90 41.48
CA ALA A 434 -61.25 41.30 42.36
C ALA A 434 -60.74 39.94 41.88
N GLU A 435 -61.69 39.08 41.41
CA GLU A 435 -61.32 37.77 40.84
C GLU A 435 -60.44 37.93 39.57
N GLN A 436 -60.85 38.84 38.67
CA GLN A 436 -60.04 39.15 37.47
C GLN A 436 -58.62 39.68 37.79
N MET A 437 -58.48 40.49 38.84
CA MET A 437 -57.18 40.99 39.32
C MET A 437 -56.33 39.89 39.86
N LEU A 438 -56.86 38.92 40.60
CA LEU A 438 -56.12 37.74 41.06
C LEU A 438 -55.61 36.90 39.89
N GLN A 439 -56.49 36.66 38.91
CA GLN A 439 -56.17 35.91 37.72
C GLN A 439 -55.06 36.63 36.88
N ALA A 440 -55.21 37.95 36.71
CA ALA A 440 -54.16 38.74 36.03
C ALA A 440 -52.78 38.67 36.75
N SER A 441 -52.81 38.78 38.10
CA SER A 441 -51.62 38.66 38.91
C SER A 441 -50.95 37.31 38.79
N GLN A 442 -51.72 36.22 38.77
CA GLN A 442 -51.21 34.87 38.56
C GLN A 442 -50.60 34.74 37.18
N THR A 443 -51.27 35.19 36.12
CA THR A 443 -50.74 35.16 34.74
C THR A 443 -49.43 35.92 34.62
N ILE A 444 -49.30 37.08 35.25
CA ILE A 444 -48.02 37.84 35.26
C ILE A 444 -46.94 37.05 35.99
N GLY A 445 -47.23 36.35 37.09
CA GLY A 445 -46.32 35.48 37.78
C GLY A 445 -45.78 34.34 36.89
N GLU A 446 -46.67 33.72 36.10
CA GLU A 446 -46.32 32.69 35.11
C GLU A 446 -45.44 33.25 34.00
N VAL A 447 -45.70 34.46 33.51
CA VAL A 447 -44.83 35.16 32.52
C VAL A 447 -43.43 35.39 33.08
N VAL A 448 -43.28 35.89 34.32
CA VAL A 448 -41.96 36.09 34.95
C VAL A 448 -41.18 34.79 35.06
N THR A 449 -41.86 33.69 35.43
CA THR A 449 -41.26 32.37 35.55
C THR A 449 -40.80 31.85 34.18
N SER A 450 -41.63 31.99 33.14
CA SER A 450 -41.30 31.60 31.76
C SER A 450 -40.10 32.37 31.21
N VAL A 451 -40.02 33.67 31.45
CA VAL A 451 -38.89 34.50 31.04
C VAL A 451 -37.60 34.07 31.76
N ALA A 452 -37.68 33.75 33.05
CA ALA A 452 -36.54 33.23 33.80
C ALA A 452 -36.05 31.89 33.21
N HIS A 453 -36.96 31.02 32.77
CA HIS A 453 -36.61 29.77 32.10
C HIS A 453 -35.93 30.02 30.75
N VAL A 454 -36.40 30.95 29.93
CA VAL A 454 -35.77 31.37 28.67
C VAL A 454 -34.32 31.86 28.92
N ASN A 455 -34.12 32.66 29.96
CA ASN A 455 -32.75 33.11 30.34
C ASN A 455 -31.84 31.94 30.68
N GLY A 456 -32.35 30.95 31.41
CA GLY A 456 -31.59 29.73 31.72
C GLY A 456 -31.16 28.96 30.46
N LEU A 457 -32.08 28.78 29.49
CA LEU A 457 -31.81 28.14 28.21
C LEU A 457 -30.78 28.93 27.38
N MET A 458 -30.89 30.25 27.33
CA MET A 458 -29.91 31.10 26.63
C MET A 458 -28.52 31.02 27.25
N GLY A 459 -28.45 30.90 28.57
CA GLY A 459 -27.17 30.65 29.27
C GLY A 459 -26.52 29.34 28.87
N GLN A 460 -27.31 28.26 28.70
CA GLN A 460 -26.81 26.97 28.21
C GLN A 460 -26.35 27.06 26.75
N ILE A 461 -27.12 27.75 25.88
CA ILE A 461 -26.69 27.98 24.48
C ILE A 461 -25.39 28.76 24.43
N GLY A 462 -25.24 29.82 25.24
CA GLY A 462 -24.00 30.59 25.32
C GLY A 462 -22.82 29.77 25.84
N GLY A 463 -23.04 28.79 26.69
CA GLY A 463 -22.01 27.79 27.09
C GLY A 463 -21.62 26.89 25.95
N ALA A 464 -22.61 26.28 25.29
CA ALA A 464 -22.39 25.37 24.16
C ALA A 464 -21.69 26.06 22.97
N THR A 465 -22.06 27.30 22.64
CA THR A 465 -21.42 28.06 21.55
C THR A 465 -19.96 28.40 21.86
N ARG A 466 -19.59 28.64 23.12
CA ARG A 466 -18.18 28.83 23.51
C ARG A 466 -17.36 27.55 23.34
N GLU A 467 -17.92 26.40 23.72
CA GLU A 467 -17.28 25.10 23.53
C GLU A 467 -17.14 24.77 22.04
N GLN A 468 -18.17 25.03 21.23
CA GLN A 468 -18.11 24.89 19.78
C GLN A 468 -17.04 25.80 19.17
N SER A 469 -16.92 27.05 19.60
CA SER A 469 -15.87 27.97 19.11
C SER A 469 -14.47 27.43 19.39
N THR A 470 -14.24 26.83 20.57
CA THR A 470 -12.97 26.17 20.90
C THR A 470 -12.72 24.95 20.02
N GLY A 471 -13.74 24.11 19.82
CA GLY A 471 -13.64 22.96 18.92
C GLY A 471 -13.35 23.35 17.46
N ILE A 472 -13.98 24.41 16.97
CA ILE A 472 -13.73 24.95 15.62
C ILE A 472 -12.27 25.41 15.48
N SER A 473 -11.73 26.09 16.48
CA SER A 473 -10.31 26.50 16.48
C SER A 473 -9.38 25.29 16.37
N GLN A 474 -9.62 24.22 17.14
CA GLN A 474 -8.82 22.98 17.05
C GLN A 474 -8.93 22.30 15.70
N VAL A 475 -10.10 22.29 15.08
CA VAL A 475 -10.29 21.74 13.72
C VAL A 475 -9.53 22.59 12.69
N ASN A 476 -9.56 23.93 12.85
CA ASN A 476 -8.82 24.84 11.95
C ASN A 476 -7.30 24.62 12.03
N ASP A 477 -6.77 24.38 13.22
CA ASP A 477 -5.34 24.02 13.41
C ASP A 477 -5.03 22.68 12.69
N ALA A 478 -5.90 21.68 12.83
CA ALA A 478 -5.75 20.40 12.15
C ALA A 478 -5.84 20.51 10.62
N VAL A 479 -6.72 21.37 10.08
CA VAL A 479 -6.81 21.66 8.64
C VAL A 479 -5.52 22.30 8.15
N THR A 480 -4.93 23.22 8.92
CA THR A 480 -3.64 23.85 8.58
C THR A 480 -2.50 22.83 8.55
N ASP A 481 -2.45 21.89 9.49
CA ASP A 481 -1.47 20.80 9.50
C ASP A 481 -1.67 19.83 8.32
N LEU A 482 -2.91 19.55 7.94
CA LEU A 482 -3.24 18.75 6.76
C LEU A 482 -2.84 19.47 5.47
N ASP A 483 -3.02 20.79 5.36
CA ASP A 483 -2.57 21.57 4.21
C ASP A 483 -1.06 21.48 4.05
N ARG A 484 -0.29 21.66 5.13
CA ARG A 484 1.17 21.48 5.14
C ARG A 484 1.56 20.07 4.68
N SER A 485 0.90 19.03 5.21
CA SER A 485 1.16 17.65 4.82
C SER A 485 0.86 17.39 3.34
N THR A 486 -0.19 18.02 2.82
CA THR A 486 -0.57 17.93 1.40
C THR A 486 0.47 18.60 0.50
N GLN A 487 1.00 19.75 0.89
CA GLN A 487 2.11 20.42 0.19
C GLN A 487 3.41 19.59 0.25
N ASP A 488 3.71 18.96 1.39
CA ASP A 488 4.86 18.05 1.52
C ASP A 488 4.71 16.82 0.64
N ASN A 489 3.50 16.26 0.55
CA ASN A 489 3.19 15.16 -0.38
C ASN A 489 3.40 15.57 -1.84
N ALA A 490 2.96 16.77 -2.24
CA ALA A 490 3.17 17.27 -3.61
C ALA A 490 4.67 17.35 -3.94
N ARG A 491 5.51 17.84 -3.03
CA ARG A 491 6.98 17.86 -3.20
C ARG A 491 7.58 16.47 -3.29
N MET A 492 7.17 15.54 -2.41
CA MET A 492 7.65 14.14 -2.46
C MET A 492 7.26 13.43 -3.77
N VAL A 493 6.09 13.73 -4.30
CA VAL A 493 5.61 13.19 -5.57
C VAL A 493 6.50 13.65 -6.72
N ASP A 494 6.82 14.94 -6.79
CA ASP A 494 7.69 15.48 -7.84
C ASP A 494 9.11 14.91 -7.74
N GLU A 495 9.67 14.80 -6.54
CA GLU A 495 10.98 14.20 -6.30
C GLU A 495 10.99 12.70 -6.66
N SER A 496 9.91 11.96 -6.33
CA SER A 496 9.76 10.55 -6.69
C SER A 496 9.68 10.36 -8.21
N ALA A 497 8.90 11.19 -8.89
CA ALA A 497 8.78 11.18 -10.35
C ALA A 497 10.10 11.52 -11.04
N LYS A 498 10.87 12.46 -10.49
CA LYS A 498 12.22 12.80 -10.98
C LYS A 498 13.18 11.63 -10.79
N SER A 499 13.22 11.05 -9.59
CA SER A 499 14.09 9.90 -9.27
C SER A 499 13.77 8.69 -10.15
N ALA A 500 12.49 8.43 -10.41
CA ALA A 500 12.07 7.36 -11.31
C ALA A 500 12.54 7.59 -12.76
N ARG A 501 12.47 8.82 -13.25
CA ARG A 501 13.00 9.18 -14.59
C ARG A 501 14.51 8.97 -14.67
N GLU A 502 15.27 9.47 -13.69
CA GLU A 502 16.72 9.29 -13.61
C GLU A 502 17.10 7.81 -13.53
N MET A 503 16.35 7.00 -12.77
CA MET A 503 16.58 5.56 -12.68
C MET A 503 16.31 4.86 -14.02
N SER A 504 15.25 5.23 -14.74
CA SER A 504 14.93 4.70 -16.07
C SER A 504 16.01 5.08 -17.09
N GLU A 505 16.49 6.34 -17.08
CA GLU A 505 17.58 6.79 -17.94
C GLU A 505 18.89 6.05 -17.66
N ASN A 506 19.25 5.86 -16.39
CA ASN A 506 20.43 5.12 -15.97
C ASN A 506 20.34 3.64 -16.40
N ALA A 507 19.17 3.01 -16.23
CA ALA A 507 18.93 1.65 -16.71
C ALA A 507 19.09 1.58 -18.24
N ALA A 508 18.58 2.53 -18.99
CA ALA A 508 18.74 2.60 -20.45
C ALA A 508 20.22 2.80 -20.86
N VAL A 509 20.97 3.63 -20.14
CA VAL A 509 22.42 3.81 -20.38
C VAL A 509 23.19 2.52 -20.12
N LEU A 510 22.94 1.86 -18.99
CA LEU A 510 23.55 0.57 -18.66
C LEU A 510 23.18 -0.50 -19.68
N GLY A 511 21.90 -0.55 -20.11
CA GLY A 511 21.44 -1.45 -21.18
C GLY A 511 22.25 -1.26 -22.46
N ARG A 512 22.39 -0.02 -22.96
CA ARG A 512 23.20 0.31 -24.14
C ARG A 512 24.68 -0.07 -23.97
N THR A 513 25.22 0.08 -22.77
CA THR A 513 26.61 -0.32 -22.47
C THR A 513 26.79 -1.84 -22.59
N LEU A 514 25.80 -2.60 -22.10
CA LEU A 514 25.82 -4.06 -22.24
C LEU A 514 25.49 -4.56 -23.65
N ASP A 515 24.86 -3.73 -24.50
CA ASP A 515 24.56 -4.10 -25.90
C ASP A 515 25.82 -4.25 -26.77
N VAL A 516 26.95 -3.73 -26.31
CA VAL A 516 28.27 -4.01 -26.92
C VAL A 516 28.58 -5.51 -26.92
N PHE A 517 28.11 -6.25 -25.89
CA PHE A 517 28.24 -7.69 -25.80
C PHE A 517 27.14 -8.37 -26.61
N ARG A 518 27.48 -8.99 -27.71
CA ARG A 518 26.53 -9.78 -28.51
C ARG A 518 26.26 -11.12 -27.83
N LEU A 519 25.02 -11.39 -27.45
CA LEU A 519 24.57 -12.68 -26.90
C LEU A 519 23.77 -13.45 -27.96
N SER A 520 23.85 -14.79 -27.98
CA SER A 520 22.96 -15.63 -28.81
C SER A 520 21.52 -15.46 -28.32
N GLY A 521 20.59 -15.26 -29.26
CA GLY A 521 19.15 -15.02 -28.94
C GLY A 521 18.73 -13.55 -28.94
N ALA A 522 19.64 -12.60 -29.00
CA ALA A 522 19.30 -11.24 -29.38
C ALA A 522 18.99 -11.20 -30.89
N SER A 523 17.78 -11.56 -31.26
CA SER A 523 17.22 -11.15 -32.56
C SER A 523 17.48 -9.65 -32.64
N SER A 524 18.23 -9.21 -33.69
CA SER A 524 18.27 -7.79 -34.03
C SER A 524 16.86 -7.25 -33.87
N PRO A 525 16.65 -6.06 -33.27
CA PRO A 525 15.35 -5.45 -33.35
C PRO A 525 15.08 -5.28 -34.86
N GLN A 526 14.32 -6.21 -35.44
CA GLN A 526 13.65 -5.93 -36.67
C GLN A 526 12.92 -4.64 -36.38
N GLN A 527 13.38 -3.57 -37.04
CA GLN A 527 12.59 -2.38 -37.22
C GLN A 527 11.19 -2.87 -37.63
N HIS A 528 10.32 -3.03 -36.64
CA HIS A 528 8.91 -2.93 -36.91
C HIS A 528 8.73 -1.49 -37.33
N ALA A 529 8.90 -1.26 -38.65
CA ALA A 529 8.29 -0.13 -39.28
C ALA A 529 6.86 -0.12 -38.77
N ALA A 530 6.56 0.85 -37.93
CA ALA A 530 5.23 1.09 -37.43
C ALA A 530 4.32 1.15 -38.66
N ALA A 531 3.54 0.09 -38.88
CA ALA A 531 2.42 0.19 -39.78
C ALA A 531 1.55 1.35 -39.29
N PRO A 532 1.12 2.27 -40.15
CA PRO A 532 0.30 3.38 -39.73
C PRO A 532 -0.95 2.80 -39.05
N VAL A 533 -1.08 3.08 -37.75
CA VAL A 533 -2.27 2.76 -36.97
C VAL A 533 -3.40 3.56 -37.62
N ALA A 534 -4.30 2.87 -38.31
CA ALA A 534 -5.56 3.44 -38.73
C ALA A 534 -6.29 3.97 -37.47
N PRO A 535 -6.89 5.17 -37.50
CA PRO A 535 -7.59 5.71 -36.35
C PRO A 535 -8.69 4.75 -35.94
N ALA A 536 -8.59 4.25 -34.71
CA ALA A 536 -9.63 3.41 -34.12
C ALA A 536 -10.94 4.21 -34.10
N SER A 537 -11.95 3.72 -34.80
CA SER A 537 -13.33 4.19 -34.74
C SER A 537 -13.78 4.15 -33.28
N MET A 538 -14.21 5.31 -32.76
CA MET A 538 -14.83 5.43 -31.44
C MET A 538 -15.99 4.42 -31.32
N PRO A 539 -16.08 3.64 -30.25
CA PRO A 539 -17.28 2.89 -29.93
C PRO A 539 -18.41 3.87 -29.59
N GLY A 540 -19.58 3.60 -30.18
CA GLY A 540 -20.77 4.42 -30.09
C GLY A 540 -21.18 4.84 -28.68
N ALA A 541 -21.77 6.02 -28.62
CA ALA A 541 -22.35 6.66 -27.45
C ALA A 541 -23.26 5.69 -26.68
N VAL A 542 -22.98 5.52 -25.39
CA VAL A 542 -23.87 4.87 -24.42
C VAL A 542 -25.09 5.78 -24.23
N PRO A 543 -26.34 5.27 -24.28
CA PRO A 543 -27.54 6.09 -24.07
C PRO A 543 -27.56 6.63 -22.64
N GLY A 544 -27.86 7.93 -22.53
CA GLY A 544 -27.88 8.71 -21.32
C GLY A 544 -28.74 8.09 -20.21
N VAL A 545 -28.12 7.93 -19.05
CA VAL A 545 -28.82 7.76 -17.78
C VAL A 545 -29.33 9.15 -17.38
N GLY A 546 -30.67 9.28 -17.31
CA GLY A 546 -31.37 10.51 -16.98
C GLY A 546 -30.93 11.08 -15.62
N MET A 547 -30.61 12.38 -15.61
CA MET A 547 -30.45 13.17 -14.40
C MET A 547 -31.76 13.16 -13.60
N PRO A 548 -31.75 12.97 -12.27
CA PRO A 548 -32.93 13.19 -11.45
C PRO A 548 -33.26 14.69 -11.40
N ALA A 549 -34.56 14.98 -11.56
CA ALA A 549 -35.18 16.31 -11.57
C ALA A 549 -34.77 17.13 -10.33
N ARG A 550 -34.35 18.37 -10.56
CA ARG A 550 -34.21 19.42 -9.53
C ARG A 550 -35.56 19.61 -8.81
N LEU A 551 -35.58 19.37 -7.52
CA LEU A 551 -36.67 19.77 -6.64
C LEU A 551 -36.78 21.31 -6.69
N ARG A 552 -37.90 21.80 -7.23
CA ARG A 552 -38.35 23.20 -7.09
C ARG A 552 -38.78 23.44 -5.65
N VAL A 553 -38.07 24.31 -4.96
CA VAL A 553 -38.53 24.91 -3.69
C VAL A 553 -39.65 25.90 -4.03
N PRO A 554 -40.87 25.82 -3.40
CA PRO A 554 -41.89 26.84 -3.57
C PRO A 554 -41.51 28.09 -2.78
N ALA A 555 -41.63 29.26 -3.44
CA ALA A 555 -41.54 30.56 -2.82
C ALA A 555 -42.69 30.72 -1.85
N MET A 556 -42.42 30.98 -0.58
CA MET A 556 -43.38 31.51 0.38
C MET A 556 -43.33 33.04 0.33
N HIS A 557 -44.53 33.60 0.16
CA HIS A 557 -44.85 35.02 0.40
C HIS A 557 -44.75 35.36 1.90
#